data_9c5bcc00298c7d5886bc2ea240311b58
#
_entry.id   9c5bcc00298c7d5886bc2ea240311b58
#
_cell.length_a   1.000
_cell.length_b   1.000
_cell.length_c   1.000
_cell.angle_alpha   90.00
_cell.angle_beta   90.00
_cell.angle_gamma   90.00
#
_symmetry.space_group_name_H-M   'P 1'
#
loop_
_entity.id
_entity.type
_entity.pdbx_description
1 polymer ?
#
loop_
_entity_poly.entity_id
_entity_poly.type
_entity_poly.pdbx_seq_one_letter_code
_entity_poly.pdbx_strand_id
1 'polypeptide(L)'
;CGLHKGDIIQNSYGYGLFTGGLGTHYGAETLGATVIPTSGGNTDRQIMVMKDFGVTAICCTPSYFLHLIERAGELGIRIQDLPIRVGVFGAEPWTEEMRRRIEQDSGVKAYDIYGLSEIIGPGVASECTAQAGLHIFEDHFYPEIIDPQTCQVLPDGQEGELVLTTLSKWAMPMIRYR
;
A
#
# COMPACT_ATOMS: atom_id res chain seq x y z
N CYS A 1 -10.27 -2.21 -0.30
CA CYS A 1 -9.63 -3.00 -1.37
C CYS A 1 -10.33 -4.36 -1.63
N GLY A 2 -11.31 -4.75 -0.82
CA GLY A 2 -11.99 -6.05 -0.97
C GLY A 2 -11.15 -7.26 -0.57
N LEU A 3 -10.14 -7.08 0.26
CA LEU A 3 -9.39 -8.17 0.87
C LEU A 3 -10.19 -8.82 2.01
N HIS A 4 -10.02 -10.12 2.24
CA HIS A 4 -10.73 -10.88 3.25
C HIS A 4 -9.90 -12.06 3.80
N LYS A 5 -10.41 -12.75 4.81
CA LYS A 5 -9.74 -13.85 5.51
C LYS A 5 -9.34 -15.05 4.61
N GLY A 6 -9.90 -15.17 3.43
CA GLY A 6 -9.55 -16.24 2.48
C GLY A 6 -8.40 -15.89 1.54
N ASP A 7 -7.86 -14.68 1.64
CA ASP A 7 -6.78 -14.23 0.76
C ASP A 7 -5.42 -14.78 1.18
N ILE A 8 -4.56 -14.97 0.17
CA ILE A 8 -3.14 -15.26 0.33
C ILE A 8 -2.38 -14.01 -0.13
N ILE A 9 -1.81 -13.31 0.81
CA ILE A 9 -1.19 -12.00 0.61
C ILE A 9 0.32 -12.15 0.60
N GLN A 10 0.95 -11.87 -0.54
CA GLN A 10 2.40 -11.77 -0.63
C GLN A 10 2.83 -10.38 -0.20
N ASN A 11 3.60 -10.30 0.87
CA ASN A 11 4.16 -9.05 1.35
C ASN A 11 5.60 -8.89 0.89
N SER A 12 5.79 -8.06 -0.13
CA SER A 12 7.09 -7.78 -0.76
C SER A 12 7.71 -6.48 -0.28
N TYR A 13 7.17 -5.85 0.76
CA TYR A 13 7.84 -4.78 1.49
C TYR A 13 8.97 -5.33 2.37
N GLY A 14 10.01 -4.51 2.58
CA GLY A 14 11.13 -4.88 3.43
C GLY A 14 10.72 -5.09 4.90
N TYR A 15 11.31 -6.11 5.55
CA TYR A 15 11.08 -6.43 6.98
C TYR A 15 12.19 -5.90 7.89
N GLY A 16 13.05 -5.03 7.39
CA GLY A 16 14.13 -4.41 8.17
C GLY A 16 13.68 -3.15 8.92
N LEU A 17 14.52 -2.13 8.91
CA LEU A 17 14.23 -0.81 9.50
C LEU A 17 13.23 0.00 8.65
N PHE A 18 12.12 -0.62 8.33
CA PHE A 18 11.02 -0.06 7.56
C PHE A 18 9.71 -0.56 8.13
N THR A 19 8.87 0.36 8.61
CA THR A 19 7.62 0.01 9.31
C THR A 19 6.58 -0.62 8.39
N GLY A 20 6.63 -0.33 7.08
CA GLY A 20 5.66 -0.79 6.09
C GLY A 20 5.55 -2.30 5.98
N GLY A 21 6.66 -3.02 6.06
CA GLY A 21 6.67 -4.49 5.99
C GLY A 21 5.91 -5.13 7.14
N LEU A 22 6.25 -4.78 8.37
CA LEU A 22 5.60 -5.33 9.56
C LEU A 22 4.16 -4.84 9.71
N GLY A 23 3.87 -3.57 9.43
CA GLY A 23 2.52 -3.03 9.52
C GLY A 23 1.55 -3.74 8.57
N THR A 24 1.95 -3.95 7.32
CA THR A 24 1.18 -4.71 6.34
C THR A 24 1.00 -6.18 6.77
N HIS A 25 2.05 -6.79 7.30
CA HIS A 25 2.02 -8.17 7.79
C HIS A 25 0.96 -8.35 8.89
N TYR A 26 1.08 -7.58 9.98
CA TYR A 26 0.14 -7.67 11.10
C TYR A 26 -1.28 -7.23 10.73
N GLY A 27 -1.44 -6.28 9.80
CA GLY A 27 -2.74 -5.91 9.26
C GLY A 27 -3.41 -7.09 8.54
N ALA A 28 -2.66 -7.81 7.72
CA ALA A 28 -3.15 -9.00 7.02
C ALA A 28 -3.47 -10.17 7.98
N GLU A 29 -2.64 -10.39 9.01
CA GLU A 29 -2.94 -11.38 10.07
C GLU A 29 -4.20 -11.01 10.86
N THR A 30 -4.38 -9.73 11.19
CA THR A 30 -5.58 -9.23 11.88
C THR A 30 -6.84 -9.43 11.03
N LEU A 31 -6.73 -9.29 9.71
CA LEU A 31 -7.80 -9.63 8.77
C LEU A 31 -8.11 -11.14 8.74
N GLY A 32 -7.20 -11.97 9.21
CA GLY A 32 -7.28 -13.43 9.14
C GLY A 32 -6.83 -14.01 7.80
N ALA A 33 -6.14 -13.24 6.97
CA ALA A 33 -5.56 -13.69 5.72
C ALA A 33 -4.25 -14.44 5.94
N THR A 34 -3.84 -15.26 4.97
CA THR A 34 -2.53 -15.90 4.97
C THR A 34 -1.49 -14.91 4.45
N VAL A 35 -0.41 -14.69 5.20
CA VAL A 35 0.68 -13.80 4.78
C VAL A 35 1.91 -14.59 4.38
N ILE A 36 2.47 -14.27 3.21
CA ILE A 36 3.76 -14.79 2.75
C ILE A 36 4.78 -13.64 2.82
N PRO A 37 5.71 -13.67 3.79
CA PRO A 37 6.66 -12.59 4.03
C PRO A 37 7.89 -12.71 3.13
N THR A 38 7.73 -12.42 1.84
CA THR A 38 8.84 -12.54 0.87
C THR A 38 9.91 -11.47 1.03
N SER A 39 9.57 -10.32 1.65
CA SER A 39 10.44 -9.14 1.69
C SER A 39 10.77 -8.60 0.29
N GLY A 40 11.64 -7.61 0.17
CA GLY A 40 12.07 -7.06 -1.10
C GLY A 40 13.15 -7.89 -1.81
N GLY A 41 13.27 -7.70 -3.11
CA GLY A 41 14.32 -8.33 -3.94
C GLY A 41 14.03 -9.78 -4.31
N ASN A 42 15.02 -10.43 -4.94
CA ASN A 42 14.93 -11.80 -5.43
C ASN A 42 13.70 -12.05 -6.33
N THR A 43 13.62 -11.28 -7.40
CA THR A 43 12.44 -11.14 -8.28
C THR A 43 11.91 -12.48 -8.80
N ASP A 44 12.80 -13.37 -9.23
CA ASP A 44 12.39 -14.70 -9.74
C ASP A 44 11.70 -15.55 -8.67
N ARG A 45 12.20 -15.51 -7.43
CA ARG A 45 11.56 -16.19 -6.30
C ARG A 45 10.19 -15.57 -5.97
N GLN A 46 10.05 -14.25 -6.09
CA GLN A 46 8.76 -13.58 -5.88
C GLN A 46 7.69 -14.10 -6.85
N ILE A 47 8.05 -14.23 -8.13
CA ILE A 47 7.16 -14.74 -9.18
C ILE A 47 6.83 -16.23 -8.94
N MET A 48 7.81 -17.03 -8.55
CA MET A 48 7.62 -18.43 -8.21
C MET A 48 6.66 -18.59 -7.03
N VAL A 49 6.82 -17.78 -5.99
CA VAL A 49 5.91 -17.76 -4.82
C VAL A 49 4.49 -17.39 -5.23
N MET A 50 4.31 -16.36 -6.08
CA MET A 50 2.98 -16.00 -6.58
C MET A 50 2.26 -17.18 -7.23
N LYS A 51 2.98 -17.93 -8.07
CA LYS A 51 2.47 -19.07 -8.80
C LYS A 51 2.21 -20.26 -7.89
N ASP A 52 3.21 -20.67 -7.11
CA ASP A 52 3.19 -21.95 -6.38
C ASP A 52 2.25 -21.92 -5.17
N PHE A 53 2.09 -20.74 -4.54
CA PHE A 53 1.21 -20.56 -3.39
C PHE A 53 -0.16 -20.00 -3.75
N GLY A 54 -0.41 -19.69 -5.03
CA GLY A 54 -1.71 -19.17 -5.45
C GLY A 54 -2.03 -17.82 -4.81
N VAL A 55 -1.05 -16.90 -4.81
CA VAL A 55 -1.19 -15.57 -4.23
C VAL A 55 -2.37 -14.84 -4.85
N THR A 56 -3.26 -14.30 -4.02
CA THR A 56 -4.44 -13.54 -4.45
C THR A 56 -4.27 -12.04 -4.33
N ALA A 57 -3.30 -11.59 -3.52
CA ALA A 57 -2.97 -10.17 -3.37
C ALA A 57 -1.48 -9.96 -3.14
N ILE A 58 -0.98 -8.79 -3.55
CA ILE A 58 0.41 -8.38 -3.30
C ILE A 58 0.47 -7.01 -2.65
N CYS A 59 1.42 -6.81 -1.74
CA CYS A 59 1.78 -5.53 -1.14
C CYS A 59 3.23 -5.20 -1.50
N CYS A 60 3.45 -4.15 -2.27
CA CYS A 60 4.78 -3.67 -2.67
C CYS A 60 4.73 -2.23 -3.19
N THR A 61 5.86 -1.69 -3.64
CA THR A 61 5.84 -0.43 -4.38
C THR A 61 5.29 -0.64 -5.79
N PRO A 62 4.58 0.34 -6.38
CA PRO A 62 4.02 0.18 -7.72
C PRO A 62 5.09 -0.02 -8.79
N SER A 63 6.24 0.65 -8.70
CA SER A 63 7.36 0.45 -9.61
C SER A 63 7.93 -0.98 -9.56
N TYR A 64 7.99 -1.56 -8.35
CA TYR A 64 8.44 -2.95 -8.21
C TYR A 64 7.46 -3.95 -8.81
N PHE A 65 6.16 -3.67 -8.72
CA PHE A 65 5.16 -4.55 -9.35
C PHE A 65 5.26 -4.52 -10.89
N LEU A 66 5.50 -3.36 -11.49
CA LEU A 66 5.79 -3.28 -12.93
C LEU A 66 7.02 -4.11 -13.32
N HIS A 67 8.08 -4.05 -12.51
CA HIS A 67 9.26 -4.88 -12.71
C HIS A 67 8.96 -6.40 -12.58
N LEU A 68 8.07 -6.78 -11.65
CA LEU A 68 7.61 -8.17 -11.52
C LEU A 68 6.83 -8.63 -12.77
N ILE A 69 5.98 -7.77 -13.35
CA ILE A 69 5.24 -8.06 -14.58
C ILE A 69 6.20 -8.30 -15.75
N GLU A 70 7.18 -7.40 -15.94
CA GLU A 70 8.20 -7.54 -17.00
C GLU A 70 8.97 -8.85 -16.83
N ARG A 71 9.49 -9.09 -15.63
CA ARG A 71 10.31 -10.28 -15.35
C ARG A 71 9.51 -11.57 -15.48
N ALA A 72 8.25 -11.59 -15.08
CA ALA A 72 7.36 -12.72 -15.27
C ALA A 72 7.21 -13.06 -16.77
N GLY A 73 7.03 -12.02 -17.61
CA GLY A 73 6.98 -12.16 -19.06
C GLY A 73 8.24 -12.82 -19.65
N GLU A 74 9.43 -12.40 -19.19
CA GLU A 74 10.71 -13.02 -19.60
C GLU A 74 10.80 -14.51 -19.21
N LEU A 75 10.17 -14.89 -18.09
CA LEU A 75 10.09 -16.28 -17.63
C LEU A 75 8.95 -17.07 -18.28
N GLY A 76 8.22 -16.48 -19.22
CA GLY A 76 7.06 -17.10 -19.88
C GLY A 76 5.83 -17.24 -18.98
N ILE A 77 5.75 -16.44 -17.92
CA ILE A 77 4.62 -16.40 -16.97
C ILE A 77 3.84 -15.11 -17.17
N ARG A 78 2.53 -15.23 -17.40
CA ARG A 78 1.65 -14.07 -17.46
C ARG A 78 0.99 -13.88 -16.10
N ILE A 79 1.14 -12.70 -15.52
CA ILE A 79 0.53 -12.37 -14.20
C ILE A 79 -0.99 -12.50 -14.28
N GLN A 80 -1.60 -12.18 -15.43
CA GLN A 80 -3.06 -12.33 -15.67
C GLN A 80 -3.57 -13.77 -15.55
N ASP A 81 -2.69 -14.76 -15.69
CA ASP A 81 -3.06 -16.18 -15.58
C ASP A 81 -2.93 -16.71 -14.14
N LEU A 82 -2.43 -15.88 -13.21
CA LEU A 82 -2.33 -16.17 -11.79
C LEU A 82 -3.61 -15.69 -11.05
N PRO A 83 -3.92 -16.25 -9.88
CA PRO A 83 -5.13 -15.88 -9.13
C PRO A 83 -5.04 -14.50 -8.45
N ILE A 84 -3.96 -13.77 -8.65
CA ILE A 84 -3.76 -12.45 -8.08
C ILE A 84 -4.76 -11.44 -8.65
N ARG A 85 -5.53 -10.79 -7.78
CA ARG A 85 -6.59 -9.86 -8.14
C ARG A 85 -6.45 -8.46 -7.56
N VAL A 86 -5.65 -8.30 -6.47
CA VAL A 86 -5.49 -7.06 -5.75
C VAL A 86 -4.02 -6.74 -5.55
N GLY A 87 -3.64 -5.52 -5.87
CA GLY A 87 -2.37 -4.92 -5.48
C GLY A 87 -2.61 -3.77 -4.50
N VAL A 88 -1.89 -3.77 -3.38
CA VAL A 88 -1.89 -2.69 -2.39
C VAL A 88 -0.54 -2.01 -2.48
N PHE A 89 -0.53 -0.84 -3.11
CA PHE A 89 0.67 -0.14 -3.52
C PHE A 89 0.89 1.13 -2.72
N GLY A 90 2.12 1.45 -2.39
CA GLY A 90 2.50 2.66 -1.66
C GLY A 90 4.00 2.74 -1.44
N ALA A 91 4.42 3.55 -0.48
CA ALA A 91 5.81 3.85 -0.14
C ALA A 91 6.58 4.64 -1.20
N GLU A 92 5.96 5.00 -2.30
CA GLU A 92 6.45 5.94 -3.29
C GLU A 92 5.26 6.67 -3.94
N PRO A 93 5.43 7.91 -4.42
CA PRO A 93 4.40 8.59 -5.20
C PRO A 93 4.23 7.91 -6.55
N TRP A 94 2.99 7.78 -7.00
CA TRP A 94 2.66 7.19 -8.30
C TRP A 94 1.44 7.85 -8.92
N THR A 95 1.23 7.61 -10.22
CA THR A 95 0.26 8.34 -11.03
C THR A 95 -0.88 7.45 -11.50
N GLU A 96 -1.99 8.07 -11.91
CA GLU A 96 -3.10 7.37 -12.56
C GLU A 96 -2.68 6.70 -13.88
N GLU A 97 -1.65 7.20 -14.55
CA GLU A 97 -1.10 6.54 -15.74
C GLU A 97 -0.42 5.22 -15.35
N MET A 98 0.37 5.23 -14.27
CA MET A 98 1.00 4.01 -13.73
C MET A 98 -0.07 3.01 -13.27
N ARG A 99 -1.14 3.46 -12.61
CA ARG A 99 -2.29 2.62 -12.23
C ARG A 99 -2.88 1.92 -13.45
N ARG A 100 -3.21 2.68 -14.47
CA ARG A 100 -3.77 2.13 -15.71
C ARG A 100 -2.85 1.11 -16.35
N ARG A 101 -1.55 1.38 -16.40
CA ARG A 101 -0.56 0.45 -16.92
C ARG A 101 -0.54 -0.86 -16.11
N ILE A 102 -0.47 -0.77 -14.77
CA ILE A 102 -0.50 -1.94 -13.88
C ILE A 102 -1.76 -2.77 -14.14
N GLU A 103 -2.93 -2.15 -14.13
CA GLU A 103 -4.21 -2.85 -14.31
C GLU A 103 -4.35 -3.48 -15.70
N GLN A 104 -3.89 -2.82 -16.75
CA GLN A 104 -3.90 -3.33 -18.12
C GLN A 104 -2.95 -4.51 -18.32
N ASP A 105 -1.72 -4.39 -17.80
CA ASP A 105 -0.67 -5.37 -18.03
C ASP A 105 -0.84 -6.62 -17.14
N SER A 106 -1.52 -6.52 -16.01
CA SER A 106 -1.65 -7.62 -15.06
C SER A 106 -3.08 -8.09 -14.77
N GLY A 107 -4.09 -7.29 -15.06
CA GLY A 107 -5.47 -7.56 -14.63
C GLY A 107 -5.72 -7.32 -13.13
N VAL A 108 -4.68 -6.93 -12.37
CA VAL A 108 -4.74 -6.71 -10.92
C VAL A 108 -5.34 -5.34 -10.63
N LYS A 109 -6.31 -5.24 -9.73
CA LYS A 109 -6.82 -3.95 -9.24
C LYS A 109 -5.80 -3.29 -8.31
N ALA A 110 -5.39 -2.06 -8.66
CA ALA A 110 -4.31 -1.32 -8.01
C ALA A 110 -4.85 -0.28 -7.03
N TYR A 111 -4.66 -0.50 -5.73
CA TYR A 111 -5.10 0.40 -4.67
C TYR A 111 -3.92 1.11 -4.02
N ASP A 112 -4.08 2.41 -3.79
CA ASP A 112 -3.09 3.23 -3.12
C ASP A 112 -3.25 3.16 -1.60
N ILE A 113 -2.10 3.14 -0.91
CA ILE A 113 -2.02 3.28 0.55
C ILE A 113 -0.97 4.33 0.90
N TYR A 114 -1.26 5.11 1.92
CA TYR A 114 -0.37 6.13 2.44
C TYR A 114 -0.02 5.87 3.90
N GLY A 115 1.23 6.10 4.22
CA GLY A 115 1.76 6.08 5.58
C GLY A 115 3.19 6.56 5.61
N LEU A 116 3.68 6.87 6.80
CA LEU A 116 5.04 7.34 7.05
C LEU A 116 5.49 6.83 8.41
N SER A 117 6.79 6.57 8.56
CA SER A 117 7.35 5.95 9.79
C SER A 117 7.14 6.81 11.04
N GLU A 118 7.13 8.13 10.88
CA GLU A 118 6.96 9.10 11.96
C GLU A 118 5.55 9.04 12.56
N ILE A 119 4.55 8.80 11.75
CA ILE A 119 3.14 8.70 12.16
C ILE A 119 2.78 7.25 12.40
N ILE A 120 2.61 6.47 11.36
CA ILE A 120 2.51 5.01 11.34
C ILE A 120 2.60 4.53 9.89
N GLY A 121 3.33 3.50 9.64
CA GLY A 121 3.45 3.01 8.27
C GLY A 121 3.27 1.50 8.16
N PRO A 122 2.47 1.05 7.23
CA PRO A 122 1.42 1.74 6.47
C PRO A 122 0.17 1.91 7.35
N GLY A 123 -0.82 2.67 6.90
CA GLY A 123 -2.12 2.68 7.56
C GLY A 123 -2.55 4.05 8.10
N VAL A 124 -2.04 5.14 7.51
CA VAL A 124 -2.60 6.48 7.71
C VAL A 124 -3.84 6.67 6.85
N ALA A 125 -3.75 6.27 5.59
CA ALA A 125 -4.86 6.34 4.66
C ALA A 125 -4.83 5.23 3.61
N SER A 126 -5.97 4.89 3.04
CA SER A 126 -6.11 3.87 2.01
C SER A 126 -7.26 4.19 1.06
N GLU A 127 -7.12 3.80 -0.19
CA GLU A 127 -8.22 3.83 -1.13
C GLU A 127 -9.29 2.77 -0.81
N CYS A 128 -10.50 3.09 -1.19
CA CYS A 128 -11.60 2.13 -1.27
C CYS A 128 -11.79 1.63 -2.72
N THR A 129 -12.81 0.82 -2.95
CA THR A 129 -13.12 0.25 -4.27
C THR A 129 -13.46 1.30 -5.35
N ALA A 130 -13.74 2.55 -4.95
CA ALA A 130 -13.98 3.65 -5.89
C ALA A 130 -12.69 4.16 -6.56
N GLN A 131 -11.51 3.91 -5.98
CA GLN A 131 -10.20 4.37 -6.47
C GLN A 131 -10.20 5.90 -6.77
N ALA A 132 -10.85 6.67 -5.90
CA ALA A 132 -11.08 8.12 -6.10
C ALA A 132 -10.54 8.95 -4.93
N GLY A 133 -9.34 8.64 -4.48
CA GLY A 133 -8.64 9.27 -3.37
C GLY A 133 -8.56 8.42 -2.11
N LEU A 134 -7.71 8.88 -1.21
CA LEU A 134 -7.39 8.18 0.04
C LEU A 134 -8.34 8.59 1.16
N HIS A 135 -8.85 7.62 1.89
CA HIS A 135 -9.59 7.82 3.13
C HIS A 135 -8.62 7.77 4.31
N ILE A 136 -8.52 8.85 5.06
CA ILE A 136 -7.73 8.89 6.30
C ILE A 136 -8.49 8.17 7.41
N PHE A 137 -7.79 7.37 8.22
CA PHE A 137 -8.35 6.68 9.38
C PHE A 137 -8.46 7.64 10.57
N GLU A 138 -9.53 8.44 10.61
CA GLU A 138 -9.76 9.51 11.57
C GLU A 138 -10.00 9.03 13.02
N ASP A 139 -10.24 7.75 13.21
CA ASP A 139 -10.23 7.10 14.54
C ASP A 139 -8.81 7.02 15.16
N HIS A 140 -7.78 7.13 14.32
CA HIS A 140 -6.39 7.09 14.74
C HIS A 140 -5.64 8.40 14.50
N PHE A 141 -6.10 9.22 13.55
CA PHE A 141 -5.41 10.44 13.13
C PHE A 141 -6.38 11.60 12.98
N TYR A 142 -5.99 12.77 13.47
CA TYR A 142 -6.69 14.02 13.19
C TYR A 142 -5.97 14.74 12.04
N PRO A 143 -6.59 14.83 10.85
CA PRO A 143 -6.02 15.52 9.70
C PRO A 143 -6.39 17.00 9.72
N GLU A 144 -5.46 17.83 9.28
CA GLU A 144 -5.70 19.24 8.97
C GLU A 144 -5.09 19.53 7.59
N ILE A 145 -5.78 20.29 6.76
CA ILE A 145 -5.21 20.87 5.55
C ILE A 145 -4.94 22.34 5.85
N ILE A 146 -3.69 22.74 5.74
CA ILE A 146 -3.26 24.08 6.10
C ILE A 146 -2.63 24.84 4.92
N ASP A 147 -2.70 26.15 4.97
CA ASP A 147 -1.86 27.00 4.15
C ASP A 147 -0.40 26.89 4.64
N PRO A 148 0.55 26.49 3.78
CA PRO A 148 1.92 26.22 4.20
C PRO A 148 2.71 27.47 4.66
N GLN A 149 2.23 28.69 4.34
CA GLN A 149 2.88 29.94 4.71
C GLN A 149 2.31 30.50 6.01
N THR A 150 0.98 30.51 6.15
CA THR A 150 0.30 31.09 7.31
C THR A 150 0.03 30.09 8.43
N CYS A 151 0.12 28.79 8.14
CA CYS A 151 -0.24 27.68 9.02
C CYS A 151 -1.72 27.69 9.48
N GLN A 152 -2.57 28.45 8.79
CA GLN A 152 -4.00 28.48 9.07
C GLN A 152 -4.69 27.29 8.42
N VAL A 153 -5.64 26.70 9.13
CA VAL A 153 -6.47 25.62 8.58
C VAL A 153 -7.33 26.17 7.44
N LEU A 154 -7.29 25.46 6.33
CA LEU A 154 -8.07 25.81 5.14
C LEU A 154 -9.46 25.18 5.19
N PRO A 155 -10.46 25.82 4.61
CA PRO A 155 -11.78 25.22 4.40
C PRO A 155 -11.73 23.96 3.55
N ASP A 156 -12.69 23.06 3.73
CA ASP A 156 -12.83 21.84 2.94
C ASP A 156 -12.85 22.12 1.43
N GLY A 157 -12.17 21.27 0.69
CA GLY A 157 -12.05 21.36 -0.77
C GLY A 157 -10.94 22.30 -1.27
N GLN A 158 -10.20 22.95 -0.39
CA GLN A 158 -9.02 23.70 -0.77
C GLN A 158 -7.76 22.84 -0.71
N GLU A 159 -6.85 23.05 -1.64
CA GLU A 159 -5.54 22.40 -1.66
C GLU A 159 -4.59 23.08 -0.66
N GLY A 160 -3.84 22.26 0.09
CA GLY A 160 -2.88 22.72 1.08
C GLY A 160 -1.96 21.60 1.56
N GLU A 161 -1.22 21.89 2.60
CA GLU A 161 -0.32 20.95 3.25
C GLU A 161 -1.10 20.07 4.24
N LEU A 162 -0.94 18.73 4.13
CA LEU A 162 -1.53 17.78 5.07
C LEU A 162 -0.72 17.77 6.37
N VAL A 163 -1.40 18.00 7.47
CA VAL A 163 -0.86 17.94 8.83
C VAL A 163 -1.59 16.86 9.60
N LEU A 164 -0.84 16.03 10.31
CA LEU A 164 -1.39 14.90 11.04
C LEU A 164 -1.10 14.99 12.54
N THR A 165 -2.13 14.77 13.35
CA THR A 165 -1.99 14.54 14.79
C THR A 165 -2.39 13.12 15.12
N THR A 166 -1.52 12.38 15.83
CA THR A 166 -1.80 11.00 16.26
C THR A 166 -2.71 10.99 17.47
N LEU A 167 -3.79 10.20 17.45
CA LEU A 167 -4.77 10.09 18.54
C LEU A 167 -4.55 8.84 19.38
N SER A 168 -4.10 7.74 18.78
CA SER A 168 -4.00 6.43 19.42
C SER A 168 -2.56 5.91 19.61
N LYS A 169 -1.56 6.65 19.18
CA LYS A 169 -0.15 6.26 19.26
C LYS A 169 0.42 6.55 20.64
N TRP A 170 0.82 5.50 21.37
CA TRP A 170 1.35 5.63 22.74
C TRP A 170 2.82 6.00 22.77
N ALA A 171 3.62 5.42 21.88
CA ALA A 171 5.04 5.73 21.76
C ALA A 171 5.24 6.81 20.70
N MET A 172 5.99 7.85 21.05
CA MET A 172 6.33 8.96 20.16
C MET A 172 5.08 9.61 19.52
N PRO A 173 4.12 10.10 20.33
CA PRO A 173 2.92 10.76 19.79
C PRO A 173 3.34 12.03 19.05
N MET A 174 2.84 12.20 17.82
CA MET A 174 3.08 13.37 17.00
C MET A 174 1.88 14.30 17.05
N ILE A 175 2.13 15.58 17.26
CA ILE A 175 1.10 16.63 17.29
C ILE A 175 1.41 17.62 16.17
N ARG A 176 0.46 17.79 15.25
CA ARG A 176 0.58 18.67 14.09
C ARG A 176 1.87 18.43 13.30
N TYR A 177 2.13 17.18 12.96
CA TYR A 177 3.26 16.81 12.12
C TYR A 177 3.00 17.19 10.67
N ARG A 178 3.98 17.94 10.10
CA ARG A 178 3.98 18.46 8.73
C ARG A 178 4.88 17.66 7.83
#